data_c62aaa56d9b0a2b3df2d4655637e5f86
#
_entry.id   c62aaa56d9b0a2b3df2d4655637e5f86
#
_cell.length_a   1.000
_cell.length_b   1.000
_cell.length_c   1.000
_cell.angle_alpha   90.00
_cell.angle_beta   90.00
_cell.angle_gamma   90.00
#
_symmetry.space_group_name_H-M   'P 1'
#
loop_
_entity.id
_entity.type
_entity.pdbx_description
1 polymer ?
#
loop_
_entity_poly.entity_id
_entity_poly.type
_entity_poly.pdbx_seq_one_letter_code
_entity_poly.pdbx_strand_id
1 'polypeptide(L)'
;MLGRVPAKATITLLGAAGEVTGSCTLLQTPRGRVVIDFGLFQGSVADERRNLVVPDIGWSTIDAVVVTHAHVDHCGRIGMLPRLGCDAPVLCTKITADLLPRVLKSSANLQAIRV
;
A
#
# COMPACT_ATOMS: atom_id res chain seq x y z
N MET A 1 0.91 -31.56 17.14
CA MET A 1 2.06 -31.59 16.25
C MET A 1 2.17 -30.28 15.47
N LEU A 2 3.15 -29.52 15.84
CA LEU A 2 3.30 -28.15 15.33
C LEU A 2 3.78 -28.11 13.88
N GLY A 3 4.55 -29.06 13.44
CA GLY A 3 5.05 -29.11 12.07
C GLY A 3 4.00 -29.40 11.01
N ARG A 4 2.76 -29.61 11.43
CA ARG A 4 1.68 -29.91 10.49
C ARG A 4 0.97 -28.70 9.93
N VAL A 5 1.16 -27.54 10.53
CA VAL A 5 0.59 -26.31 9.99
C VAL A 5 1.34 -26.02 8.70
N PRO A 6 0.65 -26.00 7.54
CA PRO A 6 1.34 -25.65 6.30
C PRO A 6 1.90 -24.25 6.44
N ALA A 7 3.20 -24.12 6.26
CA ALA A 7 3.86 -22.82 6.17
C ALA A 7 3.53 -22.21 4.81
N LYS A 8 2.24 -21.95 4.58
CA LYS A 8 1.77 -21.48 3.29
C LYS A 8 1.72 -19.96 3.29
N ALA A 9 2.51 -19.35 2.45
CA ALA A 9 2.44 -17.93 2.17
C ALA A 9 1.60 -17.71 0.92
N THR A 10 0.73 -16.72 0.97
CA THR A 10 -0.07 -16.28 -0.19
C THR A 10 0.30 -14.85 -0.52
N ILE A 11 0.52 -14.57 -1.79
CA ILE A 11 0.80 -13.24 -2.31
C ILE A 11 -0.35 -12.85 -3.21
N THR A 12 -0.98 -11.72 -2.92
CA THR A 12 -2.05 -11.15 -3.74
C THR A 12 -1.60 -9.81 -4.28
N LEU A 13 -1.60 -9.66 -5.59
CA LEU A 13 -1.24 -8.41 -6.25
C LEU A 13 -2.50 -7.53 -6.36
N LEU A 14 -2.50 -6.41 -5.67
CA LEU A 14 -3.61 -5.46 -5.64
C LEU A 14 -3.37 -4.26 -6.57
N GLY A 15 -2.22 -4.22 -7.22
CA GLY A 15 -1.83 -3.22 -8.19
C GLY A 15 -0.47 -3.54 -8.77
N ALA A 16 -0.07 -2.80 -9.78
CA ALA A 16 1.16 -3.02 -10.55
C ALA A 16 1.27 -4.45 -11.13
N ALA A 17 0.14 -5.10 -11.35
CA ALA A 17 0.09 -6.42 -11.96
C ALA A 17 -0.09 -6.25 -13.48
N GLY A 18 0.94 -6.51 -14.26
CA GLY A 18 0.95 -6.23 -15.69
C GLY A 18 1.00 -4.74 -16.01
N GLU A 19 1.32 -3.90 -15.05
CA GLU A 19 1.43 -2.45 -15.17
C GLU A 19 2.49 -1.94 -14.20
N VAL A 20 2.87 -0.66 -14.32
CA VAL A 20 3.98 -0.09 -13.52
C VAL A 20 3.49 0.56 -12.23
N THR A 21 2.36 1.27 -12.25
CA THR A 21 1.91 2.10 -11.13
C THR A 21 0.92 1.41 -10.22
N GLY A 22 0.66 1.98 -9.06
CA GLY A 22 -0.31 1.48 -8.11
C GLY A 22 0.18 0.28 -7.31
N SER A 23 1.47 0.17 -7.08
CA SER A 23 2.04 -0.99 -6.38
C SER A 23 1.41 -1.19 -5.02
N CYS A 24 0.87 -2.37 -4.82
CA CYS A 24 0.27 -2.80 -3.56
C CYS A 24 0.17 -4.32 -3.57
N THR A 25 0.85 -4.94 -2.63
CA THR A 25 0.92 -6.40 -2.54
C THR A 25 0.54 -6.83 -1.13
N LEU A 26 -0.38 -7.79 -1.04
CA LEU A 26 -0.75 -8.40 0.23
C LEU A 26 -0.02 -9.72 0.39
N LEU A 27 0.80 -9.82 1.42
CA LEU A 27 1.46 -11.05 1.83
C LEU A 27 0.74 -11.61 3.05
N GLN A 28 0.26 -12.82 2.95
CA GLN A 28 -0.40 -13.52 4.04
C GLN A 28 0.38 -14.78 4.40
N THR A 29 0.62 -14.95 5.69
CA THR A 29 1.26 -16.15 6.24
C THR A 29 0.45 -16.62 7.44
N PRO A 30 0.70 -17.83 7.95
CA PRO A 30 0.08 -18.27 9.21
C PRO A 30 0.38 -17.36 10.41
N ARG A 31 1.42 -16.51 10.31
CA ARG A 31 1.84 -15.60 11.38
C ARG A 31 1.34 -14.19 11.25
N GLY A 32 0.81 -13.81 10.11
CA GLY A 32 0.33 -12.46 9.95
C GLY A 32 0.13 -12.03 8.50
N ARG A 33 -0.31 -10.80 8.37
CA ARG A 33 -0.66 -10.17 7.11
C ARG A 33 0.11 -8.87 6.95
N VAL A 34 0.81 -8.72 5.85
CA VAL A 34 1.63 -7.55 5.57
C VAL A 34 1.26 -6.98 4.21
N VAL A 35 1.09 -5.67 4.14
CA VAL A 35 0.95 -4.95 2.87
C VAL A 35 2.30 -4.36 2.51
N ILE A 36 2.74 -4.61 1.29
CA ILE A 36 3.99 -4.08 0.74
C ILE A 36 3.64 -3.04 -0.30
N ASP A 37 3.92 -1.81 0.00
CA ASP A 37 3.58 -0.61 -0.75
C ASP A 37 2.07 -0.36 -0.83
N PHE A 38 1.70 0.88 -0.99
CA PHE A 38 0.34 1.33 -1.24
C PHE A 38 0.43 2.58 -2.10
N GLY A 39 0.72 2.36 -3.38
CA GLY A 39 1.05 3.39 -4.33
C GLY A 39 -0.13 3.94 -5.09
N LEU A 40 0.07 5.10 -5.68
CA LEU A 40 -0.89 5.69 -6.59
C LEU A 40 -0.83 5.03 -7.95
N PHE A 41 -1.99 4.79 -8.53
CA PHE A 41 -2.11 4.59 -9.96
C PHE A 41 -1.93 5.93 -10.68
N GLN A 42 -1.14 5.94 -11.71
CA GLN A 42 -0.81 7.12 -12.51
C GLN A 42 -0.98 6.81 -13.99
N GLY A 43 -1.28 7.83 -14.79
CA GLY A 43 -1.45 7.69 -16.22
C GLY A 43 -2.72 8.42 -16.69
N SER A 44 -3.66 7.69 -17.28
CA SER A 44 -4.93 8.26 -17.74
C SER A 44 -5.84 8.65 -16.58
N VAL A 45 -6.90 9.41 -16.89
CA VAL A 45 -7.94 9.72 -15.90
C VAL A 45 -8.58 8.45 -15.35
N ALA A 46 -8.74 7.43 -16.18
CA ALA A 46 -9.28 6.14 -15.74
C ALA A 46 -8.34 5.46 -14.74
N ASP A 47 -7.04 5.50 -14.99
CA ASP A 47 -6.06 4.94 -14.06
C ASP A 47 -6.06 5.69 -12.72
N GLU A 48 -6.13 7.00 -12.76
CA GLU A 48 -6.16 7.80 -11.53
C GLU A 48 -7.42 7.59 -10.70
N ARG A 49 -8.55 7.31 -11.33
CA ARG A 49 -9.79 6.96 -10.62
C ARG A 49 -9.68 5.65 -9.82
N ARG A 50 -8.80 4.78 -10.22
CA ARG A 50 -8.54 3.53 -9.49
C ARG A 50 -8.00 3.77 -8.08
N ASN A 51 -7.44 4.95 -7.82
CA ASN A 51 -6.99 5.33 -6.49
C ASN A 51 -8.13 5.45 -5.47
N LEU A 52 -9.34 5.68 -5.94
CA LEU A 52 -10.52 5.83 -5.10
C LEU A 52 -11.23 4.50 -4.83
N VAL A 53 -10.88 3.46 -5.58
CA VAL A 53 -11.48 2.13 -5.45
C VAL A 53 -10.46 1.21 -4.78
N VAL A 54 -10.56 1.11 -3.46
CA VAL A 54 -9.63 0.30 -2.68
C VAL A 54 -10.28 -1.04 -2.35
N PRO A 55 -9.64 -2.16 -2.74
CA PRO A 55 -10.17 -3.47 -2.38
C PRO A 55 -10.29 -3.64 -0.87
N ASP A 56 -11.38 -4.22 -0.42
CA ASP A 56 -11.56 -4.55 0.99
C ASP A 56 -10.81 -5.87 1.27
N ILE A 57 -9.67 -5.75 1.90
CA ILE A 57 -8.84 -6.89 2.29
C ILE A 57 -8.87 -7.15 3.79
N GLY A 58 -9.76 -6.45 4.53
CA GLY A 58 -9.72 -6.48 5.98
C GLY A 58 -8.57 -5.63 6.51
N TRP A 59 -8.53 -4.37 6.16
CA TRP A 59 -7.44 -3.45 6.51
C TRP A 59 -7.17 -3.37 8.00
N SER A 60 -8.19 -3.55 8.84
CA SER A 60 -8.02 -3.56 10.30
C SER A 60 -7.23 -4.77 10.81
N THR A 61 -7.06 -5.80 10.00
CA THR A 61 -6.33 -7.02 10.36
C THR A 61 -4.89 -7.04 9.85
N ILE A 62 -4.46 -5.99 9.18
CA ILE A 62 -3.08 -5.87 8.69
C ILE A 62 -2.14 -5.63 9.86
N ASP A 63 -1.07 -6.40 9.94
CA ASP A 63 -0.11 -6.35 11.03
C ASP A 63 1.01 -5.35 10.79
N ALA A 64 1.38 -5.13 9.54
CA ALA A 64 2.40 -4.15 9.16
C ALA A 64 2.22 -3.71 7.72
N VAL A 65 2.63 -2.49 7.43
CA VAL A 65 2.74 -1.96 6.07
C VAL A 65 4.21 -1.63 5.82
N VAL A 66 4.77 -2.18 4.76
CA VAL A 66 6.16 -1.92 4.38
C VAL A 66 6.17 -1.00 3.18
N VAL A 67 6.93 0.08 3.25
CA VAL A 67 7.16 0.97 2.11
C VAL A 67 8.57 0.73 1.61
N THR A 68 8.68 0.29 0.36
CA THR A 68 9.97 -0.04 -0.24
C THR A 68 10.82 1.18 -0.52
N HIS A 69 10.19 2.25 -1.00
CA HIS A 69 10.84 3.54 -1.25
C HIS A 69 9.78 4.63 -1.45
N ALA A 70 10.22 5.89 -1.48
CA ALA A 70 9.33 7.05 -1.42
C ALA A 70 8.84 7.54 -2.78
N HIS A 71 8.78 6.72 -3.81
CA HIS A 71 8.13 7.07 -5.07
C HIS A 71 6.61 6.97 -4.92
N VAL A 72 5.89 7.92 -5.52
CA VAL A 72 4.44 8.06 -5.34
C VAL A 72 3.65 6.85 -5.83
N ASP A 73 4.13 6.15 -6.83
CA ASP A 73 3.55 4.90 -7.32
C ASP A 73 3.75 3.71 -6.37
N HIS A 74 4.50 3.91 -5.29
CA HIS A 74 4.73 2.91 -4.23
C HIS A 74 4.21 3.36 -2.87
N CYS A 75 4.01 4.65 -2.62
CA CYS A 75 3.62 5.14 -1.31
C CYS A 75 2.47 6.16 -1.33
N GLY A 76 1.98 6.55 -2.50
CA GLY A 76 1.08 7.69 -2.62
C GLY A 76 -0.29 7.55 -1.95
N ARG A 77 -0.74 6.33 -1.64
CA ARG A 77 -2.00 6.08 -0.92
C ARG A 77 -1.81 5.73 0.56
N ILE A 78 -0.59 5.82 1.09
CA ILE A 78 -0.33 5.52 2.51
C ILE A 78 -1.19 6.39 3.43
N GLY A 79 -1.44 7.65 3.05
CA GLY A 79 -2.30 8.54 3.83
C GLY A 79 -3.75 8.09 3.95
N MET A 80 -4.19 7.12 3.16
CA MET A 80 -5.54 6.56 3.24
C MET A 80 -5.71 5.51 4.34
N LEU A 81 -4.61 4.98 4.86
CA LEU A 81 -4.66 3.86 5.81
C LEU A 81 -5.58 4.12 7.02
N PRO A 82 -5.55 5.29 7.68
CA PRO A 82 -6.45 5.54 8.79
C PRO A 82 -7.92 5.45 8.40
N ARG A 83 -8.30 5.94 7.24
CA ARG A 83 -9.68 5.87 6.75
C ARG A 83 -10.13 4.43 6.47
N LEU A 84 -9.18 3.57 6.13
CA LEU A 84 -9.46 2.16 5.88
C LEU A 84 -9.52 1.34 7.18
N GLY A 85 -9.27 1.97 8.31
CA GLY A 85 -9.23 1.29 9.60
C GLY A 85 -7.93 0.55 9.88
N CYS A 86 -6.87 0.87 9.14
CA CYS A 86 -5.56 0.24 9.30
C CYS A 86 -4.73 1.02 10.32
N ASP A 87 -4.45 0.40 11.45
CA ASP A 87 -3.60 0.95 12.53
C ASP A 87 -2.19 0.39 12.51
N ALA A 88 -1.86 -0.41 11.52
CA ALA A 88 -0.59 -1.09 11.45
C ALA A 88 0.59 -0.10 11.37
N PRO A 89 1.74 -0.44 11.96
CA PRO A 89 2.93 0.37 11.79
C PRO A 89 3.37 0.35 10.33
N VAL A 90 3.87 1.51 9.88
CA VAL A 90 4.47 1.65 8.55
C VAL A 90 5.98 1.54 8.72
N LEU A 91 6.56 0.52 8.11
CA LEU A 91 7.98 0.21 8.22
C LEU A 91 8.70 0.59 6.93
N CYS A 92 9.80 1.30 7.06
CA CYS A 92 10.61 1.73 5.92
C CYS A 92 12.03 2.09 6.38
N THR A 93 12.90 2.39 5.45
CA THR A 93 14.22 2.92 5.79
C THR A 93 14.10 4.34 6.34
N LYS A 94 15.13 4.78 7.04
CA LYS A 94 15.19 6.15 7.56
C LYS A 94 15.06 7.19 6.45
N ILE A 95 15.73 6.99 5.34
CA ILE A 95 15.66 7.92 4.19
C ILE A 95 14.23 8.01 3.68
N THR A 96 13.56 6.89 3.52
CA THR A 96 12.15 6.87 3.11
C THR A 96 11.27 7.58 4.11
N ALA A 97 11.47 7.34 5.40
CA ALA A 97 10.71 8.02 6.46
C ALA A 97 10.88 9.53 6.42
N ASP A 98 12.07 10.02 6.11
CA ASP A 98 12.35 11.44 5.99
C ASP A 98 11.66 12.07 4.76
N LEU A 99 11.52 11.32 3.68
CA LEU A 99 10.93 11.80 2.43
C LEU A 99 9.39 11.66 2.39
N LEU A 100 8.83 10.68 3.08
CA LEU A 100 7.41 10.37 3.02
C LEU A 100 6.49 11.57 3.27
N PRO A 101 6.68 12.39 4.32
CA PRO A 101 5.77 13.51 4.56
C PRO A 101 5.68 14.48 3.38
N ARG A 102 6.78 14.72 2.70
CA ARG A 102 6.83 15.61 1.54
C ARG A 102 6.13 15.00 0.34
N VAL A 103 6.38 13.73 0.09
CA VAL A 103 5.77 13.01 -1.03
C VAL A 103 4.26 12.92 -0.83
N LEU A 104 3.81 12.58 0.36
CA LEU A 104 2.37 12.47 0.67
C LEU A 104 1.67 13.82 0.58
N LYS A 105 2.29 14.88 1.03
CA LYS A 105 1.74 16.23 0.92
C LYS A 105 1.61 16.66 -0.54
N SER A 106 2.65 16.45 -1.32
CA SER A 106 2.64 16.78 -2.75
C SER A 106 1.58 15.98 -3.51
N SER A 107 1.46 14.69 -3.23
CA SER A 107 0.45 13.82 -3.82
C SER A 107 -0.98 14.28 -3.48
N ALA A 108 -1.23 14.61 -2.22
CA ALA A 108 -2.53 15.12 -1.77
C ALA A 108 -2.89 16.44 -2.46
N ASN A 109 -1.94 17.34 -2.60
CA ASN A 109 -2.15 18.62 -3.29
C ASN A 109 -2.49 18.43 -4.77
N LEU A 110 -1.80 17.52 -5.45
CA LEU A 110 -2.11 17.21 -6.84
C LEU A 110 -3.50 16.63 -7.01
N GLN A 111 -3.92 15.75 -6.12
CA GLN A 111 -5.25 15.18 -6.15
C GLN A 111 -6.32 16.23 -5.86
N ALA A 112 -6.08 17.13 -4.94
CA ALA A 112 -7.00 18.22 -4.63
C ALA A 112 -7.22 19.17 -5.83
N ILE A 113 -6.18 19.43 -6.62
CA ILE A 113 -6.27 20.27 -7.80
C ILE A 113 -7.13 19.62 -8.89
N ARG A 114 -7.15 18.31 -8.96
CA ARG A 114 -7.87 17.55 -9.97
C ARG A 114 -9.34 17.27 -9.65
N VAL A 115 -9.71 17.53 -8.45
CA VAL A 115 -11.11 17.42 -8.03
C VAL A 115 -11.88 18.66 -8.44
#